data_49ce91d4c64d784180e7033104bc2e9e
#
_entry.id   49ce91d4c64d784180e7033104bc2e9e
#
_cell.length_a   1.000
_cell.length_b   1.000
_cell.length_c   1.000
_cell.angle_alpha   90.00
_cell.angle_beta   90.00
_cell.angle_gamma   90.00
#
_symmetry.space_group_name_H-M   'P 1'
#
loop_
_entity.id
_entity.type
_entity.pdbx_description
1 polymer ?
#
loop_
_entity_poly.entity_id
_entity_poly.type
_entity_poly.pdbx_seq_one_letter_code
_entity_poly.pdbx_strand_id
1 'polypeptide(L)'
;ALDNRPLKFEEFDLISNQTIFVSATPADYELNKSNGIVTEQIIRPTGLLDPIIEIRPIKNQIDDLIEEIRLRVEKNEKSLVTTLTKKMAEELSKYLGRFNINCSYLHSDIDTIERVEILNSLVEEKIDVIVGVNLLREGLDLPEVSLVAIIDSDKEGFLRSHRSLTQTCLLYTSD
;
A
#
# COMPACT_ATOMS: atom_id res chain seq x y z
N ALA A 1 33.57 13.25 -14.49
CA ALA A 1 34.16 12.50 -13.39
C ALA A 1 34.64 11.15 -13.90
N LEU A 2 35.90 10.81 -13.65
CA LEU A 2 36.52 9.58 -14.14
C LEU A 2 35.99 8.31 -13.43
N ASP A 3 35.24 8.45 -12.36
CA ASP A 3 34.76 7.35 -11.52
C ASP A 3 33.31 7.63 -11.08
N ASN A 4 32.39 7.49 -12.02
CA ASN A 4 30.96 7.74 -11.78
C ASN A 4 30.21 6.43 -11.51
N ARG A 5 30.64 5.67 -10.49
CA ARG A 5 29.93 4.48 -10.01
C ARG A 5 29.08 4.80 -8.79
N PRO A 6 27.96 4.12 -8.58
CA PRO A 6 27.21 4.20 -7.32
C PRO A 6 28.10 3.75 -6.14
N LEU A 7 27.97 4.42 -5.00
CA LEU A 7 28.58 3.97 -3.76
C LEU A 7 28.00 2.61 -3.34
N LYS A 8 28.87 1.74 -2.82
CA LYS A 8 28.40 0.58 -2.07
C LYS A 8 27.88 1.01 -0.71
N PHE A 9 27.02 0.20 -0.11
CA PHE A 9 26.41 0.53 1.18
C PHE A 9 27.47 0.77 2.28
N GLU A 10 28.50 -0.06 2.32
CA GLU A 10 29.59 0.07 3.30
C GLU A 10 30.39 1.38 3.13
N GLU A 11 30.57 1.82 1.89
CA GLU A 11 31.25 3.09 1.60
C GLU A 11 30.40 4.28 2.05
N PHE A 12 29.08 4.21 1.82
CA PHE A 12 28.13 5.20 2.32
C PHE A 12 28.12 5.26 3.85
N ASP A 13 28.08 4.11 4.51
CA ASP A 13 28.07 4.01 5.97
C ASP A 13 29.35 4.60 6.60
N LEU A 14 30.52 4.42 5.97
CA LEU A 14 31.79 4.95 6.42
C LEU A 14 31.91 6.48 6.33
N ILE A 15 31.26 7.11 5.35
CA ILE A 15 31.31 8.58 5.19
C ILE A 15 30.20 9.30 5.97
N SER A 16 29.20 8.55 6.47
CA SER A 16 28.08 9.09 7.25
C SER A 16 28.50 9.26 8.71
N ASN A 17 28.71 10.51 9.17
CA ASN A 17 29.14 10.78 10.54
C ASN A 17 28.02 10.69 11.55
N GLN A 18 26.83 11.20 11.22
CA GLN A 18 25.61 11.16 12.04
C GLN A 18 24.42 10.82 11.16
N THR A 19 23.56 9.92 11.65
CA THR A 19 22.36 9.51 10.95
C THR A 19 21.18 9.52 11.90
N ILE A 20 20.09 10.14 11.49
CA ILE A 20 18.79 10.08 12.17
C ILE A 20 17.91 9.17 11.34
N PHE A 21 17.47 8.07 11.93
CA PHE A 21 16.51 7.15 11.31
C PHE A 21 15.10 7.57 11.68
N VAL A 22 14.24 7.72 10.67
CA VAL A 22 12.82 8.04 10.86
C VAL A 22 12.01 6.96 10.16
N SER A 23 11.20 6.24 10.91
CA SER A 23 10.39 5.14 10.40
C SER A 23 9.21 4.86 11.32
N ALA A 24 8.04 4.57 10.74
CA ALA A 24 6.90 4.02 11.48
C ALA A 24 7.10 2.53 11.84
N THR A 25 7.97 1.82 11.10
CA THR A 25 8.22 0.38 11.23
C THR A 25 9.72 0.09 11.19
N PRO A 26 10.49 0.51 12.21
CA PRO A 26 11.94 0.33 12.22
C PRO A 26 12.33 -1.14 12.07
N ALA A 27 13.43 -1.39 11.36
CA ALA A 27 13.97 -2.73 11.13
C ALA A 27 15.22 -2.99 11.97
N ASP A 28 15.76 -4.18 11.85
CA ASP A 28 16.91 -4.62 12.66
C ASP A 28 18.16 -3.77 12.40
N TYR A 29 18.30 -3.25 11.17
CA TYR A 29 19.43 -2.38 10.84
C TYR A 29 19.42 -1.08 11.66
N GLU A 30 18.31 -0.34 11.65
CA GLU A 30 18.16 0.91 12.39
C GLU A 30 18.28 0.70 13.90
N LEU A 31 17.63 -0.36 14.41
CA LEU A 31 17.69 -0.71 15.83
C LEU A 31 19.11 -1.08 16.28
N ASN A 32 19.86 -1.83 15.48
CA ASN A 32 21.23 -2.17 15.76
C ASN A 32 22.16 -0.93 15.73
N LYS A 33 22.00 -0.07 14.72
CA LYS A 33 22.80 1.16 14.58
C LYS A 33 22.53 2.17 15.70
N SER A 34 21.29 2.26 16.19
CA SER A 34 20.91 3.13 17.31
C SER A 34 21.14 2.49 18.68
N ASN A 35 21.75 1.30 18.79
CA ASN A 35 21.89 0.53 20.01
C ASN A 35 20.56 0.32 20.76
N GLY A 36 19.47 0.20 20.04
CA GLY A 36 18.13 0.04 20.61
C GLY A 36 17.54 1.34 21.18
N ILE A 37 18.19 2.48 21.03
CA ILE A 37 17.66 3.76 21.48
C ILE A 37 16.63 4.23 20.44
N VAL A 38 15.37 4.31 20.89
CA VAL A 38 14.24 4.75 20.05
C VAL A 38 13.51 5.87 20.78
N THR A 39 13.20 6.94 20.05
CA THR A 39 12.29 7.98 20.51
C THR A 39 10.95 7.76 19.83
N GLU A 40 9.93 7.45 20.61
CA GLU A 40 8.58 7.20 20.10
C GLU A 40 7.77 8.48 20.06
N GLN A 41 7.15 8.75 18.91
CA GLN A 41 6.15 9.79 18.76
C GLN A 41 4.79 9.14 18.54
N ILE A 42 4.03 8.98 19.61
CA ILE A 42 2.76 8.24 19.62
C ILE A 42 1.57 9.18 19.43
N ILE A 43 1.74 10.46 19.71
CA ILE A 43 0.66 11.44 19.68
C ILE A 43 0.42 11.90 18.25
N ARG A 44 -0.82 11.73 17.76
CA ARG A 44 -1.32 12.36 16.54
C ARG A 44 -2.02 13.67 16.90
N PRO A 45 -1.43 14.83 16.61
CA PRO A 45 -2.04 16.13 16.94
C PRO A 45 -3.31 16.43 16.13
N THR A 46 -3.51 15.75 15.01
CA THR A 46 -4.64 15.93 14.08
C THR A 46 -5.97 15.37 14.60
N GLY A 47 -5.95 14.53 15.64
CA GLY A 47 -7.15 13.86 16.14
C GLY A 47 -7.71 12.76 15.21
N LEU A 48 -7.03 12.45 14.12
CA LEU A 48 -7.42 11.36 13.21
C LEU A 48 -7.28 10.01 13.91
N LEU A 49 -8.34 9.22 13.83
CA LEU A 49 -8.35 7.85 14.38
C LEU A 49 -7.67 6.88 13.41
N ASP A 50 -7.13 5.79 13.97
CA ASP A 50 -6.68 4.69 13.15
C ASP A 50 -7.85 4.06 12.39
N PRO A 51 -7.64 3.51 11.18
CA PRO A 51 -8.68 2.87 10.41
C PRO A 51 -9.25 1.66 11.16
N ILE A 52 -10.54 1.42 10.98
CA ILE A 52 -11.18 0.22 11.52
C ILE A 52 -10.70 -0.98 10.73
N ILE A 53 -10.06 -1.94 11.41
CA ILE A 53 -9.59 -3.18 10.82
C ILE A 53 -10.60 -4.28 11.08
N GLU A 54 -11.10 -4.89 10.01
CA GLU A 54 -12.01 -6.03 10.07
C GLU A 54 -11.37 -7.27 9.44
N ILE A 55 -11.37 -8.37 10.17
CA ILE A 55 -10.85 -9.65 9.69
C ILE A 55 -12.04 -10.53 9.33
N ARG A 56 -12.13 -10.93 8.06
CA ARG A 56 -13.21 -11.74 7.53
C ARG A 56 -12.75 -13.14 7.09
N PRO A 57 -13.64 -14.14 7.08
CA PRO A 57 -13.31 -15.49 6.63
C PRO A 57 -12.85 -15.52 5.16
N ILE A 58 -11.89 -16.40 4.84
CA ILE A 58 -11.40 -16.60 3.46
C ILE A 58 -12.49 -17.18 2.56
N LYS A 59 -13.39 -17.97 3.13
CA LYS A 59 -14.49 -18.58 2.37
C LYS A 59 -15.41 -17.48 1.82
N ASN A 60 -15.61 -17.46 0.51
CA ASN A 60 -16.40 -16.46 -0.23
C ASN A 60 -15.82 -15.04 -0.17
N GLN A 61 -14.52 -14.89 0.09
CA GLN A 61 -13.87 -13.58 0.22
C GLN A 61 -14.08 -12.67 -1.02
N ILE A 62 -14.23 -13.23 -2.21
CA ILE A 62 -14.42 -12.43 -3.43
C ILE A 62 -15.87 -11.91 -3.53
N ASP A 63 -16.85 -12.71 -3.16
CA ASP A 63 -18.25 -12.27 -3.15
C ASP A 63 -18.47 -11.17 -2.11
N ASP A 64 -17.90 -11.35 -0.92
CA ASP A 64 -17.88 -10.38 0.15
C ASP A 64 -17.17 -9.07 -0.26
N LEU A 65 -16.02 -9.18 -0.94
CA LEU A 65 -15.33 -8.03 -1.50
C LEU A 65 -16.20 -7.26 -2.51
N ILE A 66 -16.92 -7.96 -3.39
CA ILE A 66 -17.80 -7.32 -4.38
C ILE A 66 -18.92 -6.55 -3.69
N GLU A 67 -19.52 -7.09 -2.64
CA GLU A 67 -20.55 -6.40 -1.86
C GLU A 67 -20.01 -5.12 -1.22
N GLU A 68 -18.83 -5.18 -0.59
CA GLU A 68 -18.20 -4.01 0.00
C GLU A 68 -17.81 -2.94 -1.03
N ILE A 69 -17.30 -3.34 -2.18
CA ILE A 69 -17.00 -2.41 -3.27
C ILE A 69 -18.27 -1.72 -3.75
N ARG A 70 -19.36 -2.45 -3.96
CA ARG A 70 -20.64 -1.86 -4.40
C ARG A 70 -21.16 -0.81 -3.41
N LEU A 71 -21.09 -1.10 -2.12
CA LEU A 71 -21.47 -0.15 -1.07
C LEU A 71 -20.64 1.14 -1.14
N ARG A 72 -19.36 1.04 -1.52
CA ARG A 72 -18.49 2.23 -1.69
C ARG A 72 -18.82 2.97 -2.98
N VAL A 73 -19.00 2.27 -4.07
CA VAL A 73 -19.39 2.86 -5.37
C VAL A 73 -20.73 3.63 -5.25
N GLU A 74 -21.72 3.09 -4.54
CA GLU A 74 -22.99 3.79 -4.28
C GLU A 74 -22.82 5.10 -3.51
N LYS A 75 -21.75 5.22 -2.71
CA LYS A 75 -21.38 6.42 -1.97
C LYS A 75 -20.41 7.33 -2.70
N ASN A 76 -20.03 6.97 -3.92
CA ASN A 76 -18.98 7.60 -4.71
C ASN A 76 -17.58 7.56 -4.05
N GLU A 77 -17.34 6.52 -3.24
CA GLU A 77 -16.07 6.26 -2.59
C GLU A 77 -15.25 5.25 -3.41
N LYS A 78 -13.93 5.27 -3.25
CA LYS A 78 -13.01 4.42 -4.01
C LYS A 78 -12.44 3.30 -3.16
N SER A 79 -11.95 2.25 -3.82
CA SER A 79 -11.42 1.07 -3.13
C SER A 79 -10.06 0.65 -3.68
N LEU A 80 -9.17 0.21 -2.78
CA LEU A 80 -7.91 -0.42 -3.14
C LEU A 80 -7.95 -1.90 -2.75
N VAL A 81 -7.53 -2.78 -3.64
CA VAL A 81 -7.50 -4.23 -3.41
C VAL A 81 -6.09 -4.77 -3.60
N THR A 82 -5.51 -5.32 -2.55
CA THR A 82 -4.17 -5.91 -2.59
C THR A 82 -4.24 -7.42 -2.74
N THR A 83 -3.57 -7.94 -3.76
CA THR A 83 -3.45 -9.37 -4.05
C THR A 83 -2.01 -9.88 -3.85
N LEU A 84 -1.82 -11.19 -3.84
CA LEU A 84 -0.51 -11.83 -3.68
C LEU A 84 0.35 -11.77 -4.94
N THR A 85 -0.26 -11.89 -6.11
CA THR A 85 0.46 -12.01 -7.37
C THR A 85 -0.15 -11.12 -8.45
N LYS A 86 0.69 -10.76 -9.45
CA LYS A 86 0.27 -10.02 -10.64
C LYS A 86 -0.88 -10.72 -11.37
N LYS A 87 -0.76 -12.04 -11.53
CA LYS A 87 -1.81 -12.85 -12.19
C LYS A 87 -3.15 -12.75 -11.46
N MET A 88 -3.15 -12.83 -10.11
CA MET A 88 -4.37 -12.65 -9.33
C MET A 88 -4.94 -11.24 -9.50
N ALA A 89 -4.10 -10.20 -9.55
CA ALA A 89 -4.57 -8.84 -9.75
C ALA A 89 -5.28 -8.68 -11.10
N GLU A 90 -4.68 -9.20 -12.17
CA GLU A 90 -5.29 -9.17 -13.51
C GLU A 90 -6.60 -9.99 -13.59
N GLU A 91 -6.60 -11.20 -13.03
CA GLU A 91 -7.79 -12.07 -13.03
C GLU A 91 -8.93 -11.44 -12.21
N LEU A 92 -8.60 -10.87 -11.04
CA LEU A 92 -9.58 -10.21 -10.19
C LEU A 92 -10.14 -8.96 -10.86
N SER A 93 -9.29 -8.13 -11.47
CA SER A 93 -9.74 -6.96 -12.22
C SER A 93 -10.71 -7.33 -13.35
N LYS A 94 -10.38 -8.36 -14.15
CA LYS A 94 -11.27 -8.89 -15.19
C LYS A 94 -12.57 -9.44 -14.62
N TYR A 95 -12.50 -10.06 -13.46
CA TYR A 95 -13.68 -10.61 -12.79
C TYR A 95 -14.61 -9.52 -12.28
N LEU A 96 -14.07 -8.48 -11.61
CA LEU A 96 -14.84 -7.32 -11.16
C LEU A 96 -15.53 -6.59 -12.31
N GLY A 97 -14.87 -6.48 -13.47
CA GLY A 97 -15.45 -5.89 -14.66
C GLY A 97 -16.72 -6.60 -15.17
N ARG A 98 -16.88 -7.91 -14.92
CA ARG A 98 -18.13 -8.66 -15.25
C ARG A 98 -19.31 -8.25 -14.38
N PHE A 99 -19.06 -7.63 -13.25
CA PHE A 99 -20.06 -7.08 -12.33
C PHE A 99 -20.31 -5.59 -12.52
N ASN A 100 -19.85 -5.01 -13.64
CA ASN A 100 -19.93 -3.58 -13.96
C ASN A 100 -19.23 -2.68 -12.93
N ILE A 101 -18.15 -3.16 -12.33
CA ILE A 101 -17.27 -2.38 -11.48
C ILE A 101 -16.12 -1.87 -12.36
N ASN A 102 -15.95 -0.56 -12.43
CA ASN A 102 -14.85 0.07 -13.18
C ASN A 102 -13.56 -0.11 -12.41
N CYS A 103 -12.68 -0.96 -12.87
CA CYS A 103 -11.45 -1.28 -12.17
C CYS A 103 -10.23 -1.25 -13.09
N SER A 104 -9.10 -0.90 -12.54
CA SER A 104 -7.80 -1.04 -13.15
C SER A 104 -6.89 -1.89 -12.28
N TYR A 105 -5.83 -2.45 -12.86
CA TYR A 105 -4.83 -3.18 -12.08
C TYR A 105 -3.48 -2.48 -12.14
N LEU A 106 -2.71 -2.61 -11.08
CA LEU A 106 -1.41 -1.99 -10.88
C LEU A 106 -0.38 -3.03 -10.42
N HIS A 107 0.78 -3.10 -11.09
CA HIS A 107 1.89 -3.95 -10.69
C HIS A 107 3.26 -3.30 -11.00
N SER A 108 4.35 -3.95 -10.60
CA SER A 108 5.71 -3.40 -10.69
C SER A 108 6.22 -3.17 -12.12
N ASP A 109 5.61 -3.79 -13.13
CA ASP A 109 6.07 -3.70 -14.52
C ASP A 109 5.36 -2.60 -15.30
N ILE A 110 4.39 -1.92 -14.67
CA ILE A 110 3.70 -0.77 -15.23
C ILE A 110 4.66 0.42 -15.19
N ASP A 111 4.77 1.12 -16.32
CA ASP A 111 5.58 2.34 -16.43
C ASP A 111 5.10 3.43 -15.45
N THR A 112 6.03 4.29 -15.06
CA THR A 112 5.75 5.39 -14.14
C THR A 112 4.66 6.32 -14.66
N ILE A 113 4.63 6.58 -15.97
CA ILE A 113 3.63 7.45 -16.60
C ILE A 113 2.25 6.78 -16.54
N GLU A 114 2.15 5.53 -16.97
CA GLU A 114 0.91 4.75 -16.92
C GLU A 114 0.38 4.62 -15.48
N ARG A 115 1.28 4.47 -14.50
CA ARG A 115 0.91 4.46 -13.08
C ARG A 115 0.24 5.76 -12.66
N VAL A 116 0.78 6.90 -13.05
CA VAL A 116 0.19 8.23 -12.77
C VAL A 116 -1.17 8.37 -13.45
N GLU A 117 -1.31 7.90 -14.68
CA GLU A 117 -2.58 7.94 -15.42
C GLU A 117 -3.67 7.08 -14.73
N ILE A 118 -3.31 5.90 -14.21
CA ILE A 118 -4.25 5.05 -13.47
C ILE A 118 -4.69 5.74 -12.17
N LEU A 119 -3.75 6.33 -11.42
CA LEU A 119 -4.08 7.05 -10.19
C LEU A 119 -4.95 8.28 -10.48
N ASN A 120 -4.63 9.05 -11.51
CA ASN A 120 -5.46 10.18 -11.94
C ASN A 120 -6.87 9.72 -12.36
N SER A 121 -6.99 8.57 -13.01
CA SER A 121 -8.28 8.00 -13.39
C SER A 121 -9.15 7.63 -12.19
N LEU A 122 -8.54 7.31 -11.04
CA LEU A 122 -9.28 7.10 -9.79
C LEU A 122 -9.82 8.43 -9.24
N VAL A 123 -8.98 9.46 -9.20
CA VAL A 123 -9.35 10.81 -8.75
C VAL A 123 -10.39 11.45 -9.68
N GLU A 124 -10.26 11.25 -10.99
CA GLU A 124 -11.20 11.73 -12.01
C GLU A 124 -12.50 10.90 -12.09
N GLU A 125 -12.73 9.98 -11.17
CA GLU A 125 -13.94 9.13 -11.08
C GLU A 125 -14.17 8.22 -12.30
N LYS A 126 -13.15 7.96 -13.11
CA LYS A 126 -13.23 7.06 -14.26
C LYS A 126 -13.19 5.59 -13.86
N ILE A 127 -12.53 5.30 -12.74
CA ILE A 127 -12.46 3.98 -12.13
C ILE A 127 -12.85 4.05 -10.66
N ASP A 128 -13.34 2.95 -10.13
CA ASP A 128 -13.82 2.84 -8.75
C ASP A 128 -12.88 2.02 -7.88
N VAL A 129 -12.10 1.13 -8.52
CA VAL A 129 -11.23 0.18 -7.83
C VAL A 129 -9.88 0.09 -8.51
N ILE A 130 -8.82 0.11 -7.69
CA ILE A 130 -7.49 -0.30 -8.14
C ILE A 130 -7.15 -1.63 -7.47
N VAL A 131 -6.80 -2.63 -8.29
CA VAL A 131 -6.34 -3.94 -7.86
C VAL A 131 -4.85 -4.07 -8.11
N GLY A 132 -4.08 -4.57 -7.17
CA GLY A 132 -2.68 -4.80 -7.47
C GLY A 132 -1.87 -5.52 -6.40
N VAL A 133 -0.59 -5.66 -6.67
CA VAL A 133 0.38 -6.27 -5.77
C VAL A 133 1.19 -5.16 -5.11
N ASN A 134 1.18 -5.11 -3.79
CA ASN A 134 1.91 -4.09 -3.03
C ASN A 134 1.65 -2.66 -3.54
N LEU A 135 0.40 -2.35 -3.77
CA LEU A 135 -0.06 -1.05 -4.28
C LEU A 135 0.39 0.11 -3.41
N LEU A 136 0.46 -0.15 -2.14
CA LEU A 136 0.54 0.84 -1.09
C LEU A 136 1.99 0.95 -0.65
N ARG A 137 2.71 1.86 -1.30
CA ARG A 137 4.02 2.34 -0.87
C ARG A 137 3.90 3.76 -0.35
N GLU A 138 4.86 4.18 0.45
CA GLU A 138 4.98 5.55 0.94
C GLU A 138 4.81 6.58 -0.19
N GLY A 139 4.11 7.67 0.09
CA GLY A 139 3.93 8.78 -0.84
C GLY A 139 2.68 8.73 -1.72
N LEU A 140 1.71 7.85 -1.44
CA LEU A 140 0.37 7.93 -2.03
C LEU A 140 -0.56 8.62 -1.02
N ASP A 141 -1.24 9.64 -1.48
CA ASP A 141 -2.32 10.32 -0.79
C ASP A 141 -3.57 10.22 -1.67
N LEU A 142 -4.55 9.45 -1.22
CA LEU A 142 -5.77 9.16 -1.96
C LEU A 142 -6.98 9.31 -1.02
N PRO A 143 -7.38 10.54 -0.75
CA PRO A 143 -8.46 10.82 0.21
C PRO A 143 -9.82 10.25 -0.22
N GLU A 144 -10.00 9.95 -1.50
CA GLU A 144 -11.23 9.34 -2.04
C GLU A 144 -11.36 7.86 -1.68
N VAL A 145 -10.28 7.23 -1.24
CA VAL A 145 -10.27 5.80 -0.90
C VAL A 145 -10.81 5.59 0.49
N SER A 146 -11.92 4.88 0.61
CA SER A 146 -12.56 4.54 1.89
C SER A 146 -12.45 3.06 2.26
N LEU A 147 -11.97 2.21 1.35
CA LEU A 147 -11.78 0.79 1.57
C LEU A 147 -10.41 0.32 1.08
N VAL A 148 -9.68 -0.34 1.96
CA VAL A 148 -8.48 -1.12 1.59
C VAL A 148 -8.74 -2.59 1.91
N ALA A 149 -8.81 -3.42 0.88
CA ALA A 149 -9.01 -4.86 1.02
C ALA A 149 -7.72 -5.64 0.75
N ILE A 150 -7.37 -6.53 1.65
CA ILE A 150 -6.19 -7.40 1.55
C ILE A 150 -6.65 -8.84 1.38
N ILE A 151 -6.57 -9.35 0.16
CA ILE A 151 -7.00 -10.71 -0.17
C ILE A 151 -5.93 -11.71 0.29
N ASP A 152 -6.37 -12.86 0.81
CA ASP A 152 -5.48 -13.91 1.33
C ASP A 152 -4.46 -13.36 2.35
N SER A 153 -4.93 -12.60 3.33
CA SER A 153 -4.08 -11.93 4.33
C SER A 153 -3.34 -12.90 5.25
N ASP A 154 -3.78 -14.14 5.33
CA ASP A 154 -3.17 -15.25 6.07
C ASP A 154 -1.91 -15.81 5.40
N LYS A 155 -1.72 -15.51 4.12
CA LYS A 155 -0.56 -16.01 3.36
C LYS A 155 0.60 -15.02 3.45
N GLU A 156 1.70 -15.48 4.00
CA GLU A 156 2.97 -14.77 3.93
C GLU A 156 3.53 -14.79 2.51
N GLY A 157 4.24 -13.74 2.14
CA GLY A 157 4.82 -13.61 0.82
C GLY A 157 5.81 -12.45 0.74
N PHE A 158 6.45 -12.33 -0.42
CA PHE A 158 7.34 -11.21 -0.70
C PHE A 158 6.58 -9.88 -0.53
N LEU A 159 7.09 -9.00 0.34
CA LEU A 159 6.47 -7.73 0.74
C LEU A 159 5.11 -7.85 1.46
N ARG A 160 4.81 -9.00 2.05
CA ARG A 160 3.67 -9.23 2.93
C ARG A 160 4.11 -9.64 4.33
N SER A 161 4.97 -8.85 4.93
CA SER A 161 5.34 -8.95 6.33
C SER A 161 4.39 -8.11 7.19
N HIS A 162 4.44 -8.32 8.50
CA HIS A 162 3.76 -7.47 9.48
C HIS A 162 4.04 -5.97 9.22
N ARG A 163 5.30 -5.59 8.94
CA ARG A 163 5.68 -4.20 8.63
C ARG A 163 4.99 -3.67 7.38
N SER A 164 4.91 -4.46 6.31
CA SER A 164 4.24 -4.05 5.08
C SER A 164 2.74 -3.84 5.27
N LEU A 165 2.08 -4.69 6.06
CA LEU A 165 0.67 -4.55 6.37
C LEU A 165 0.41 -3.32 7.25
N THR A 166 1.27 -3.06 8.24
CA THR A 166 1.19 -1.84 9.05
C THR A 166 1.33 -0.59 8.19
N GLN A 167 2.28 -0.57 7.25
CA GLN A 167 2.42 0.54 6.31
C GLN A 167 1.19 0.74 5.42
N THR A 168 0.56 -0.34 4.99
CA THR A 168 -0.71 -0.28 4.27
C THR A 168 -1.80 0.44 5.09
N CYS A 169 -1.89 0.15 6.38
CA CYS A 169 -2.84 0.82 7.27
C CYS A 169 -2.53 2.31 7.48
N LEU A 170 -1.24 2.67 7.52
CA LEU A 170 -0.82 4.07 7.71
C LEU A 170 -1.21 4.99 6.56
N LEU A 171 -1.27 4.49 5.33
CA LEU A 171 -1.67 5.26 4.15
C LEU A 171 -3.13 5.72 4.19
N TYR A 172 -3.99 4.98 4.87
CA TYR A 172 -5.40 5.31 5.04
C TYR A 172 -5.64 6.43 6.08
N THR A 173 -4.64 6.79 6.85
CA THR A 173 -4.74 7.77 7.93
C THR A 173 -4.11 9.13 7.60
N SER A 174 -3.61 9.33 6.40
CA SER A 174 -3.21 10.63 5.90
C SER A 174 -4.45 11.30 5.32
N ASP A 175 -4.86 12.42 5.88
CA ASP A 175 -6.06 13.26 5.62
C ASP A 175 -6.70 13.21 4.27
#